data_7ed098c032b27a6cc8f8d5b347ac3cc7
#
_entry.id   7ed098c032b27a6cc8f8d5b347ac3cc7
#
_cell.length_a   1.000
_cell.length_b   1.000
_cell.length_c   1.000
_cell.angle_alpha   90.00
_cell.angle_beta   90.00
_cell.angle_gamma   90.00
#
_symmetry.space_group_name_H-M   'P 1'
#
loop_
_entity.id
_entity.type
_entity.pdbx_description
1 polymer ?
#
loop_
_entity_poly.entity_id
_entity_poly.type
_entity_poly.pdbx_seq_one_letter_code
_entity_poly.pdbx_strand_id
1 'polypeptide(L)'
;MEKAVLLDLGGVVLDIDFHRVFASWAKDSGVDKSLFYDQWSLDDAYKQHEVGALSFQEYSAHLARSLGVSISDACWQKGWNALWVGVYGSVIALLSQLTQRYTLCAFSNTNATHAASFKHHFGTELSHFETLYLSHEVG
;
A
#
# COMPACT_ATOMS: atom_id res chain seq x y z
N MET A 1 28.45 9.11 17.44
CA MET A 1 27.86 9.23 16.09
C MET A 1 26.53 8.51 16.10
N GLU A 2 25.48 9.21 15.78
CA GLU A 2 24.15 8.66 15.70
C GLU A 2 24.06 7.72 14.47
N LYS A 3 23.48 6.54 14.67
CA LYS A 3 23.29 5.57 13.59
C LYS A 3 21.81 5.44 13.28
N ALA A 4 21.49 5.41 11.99
CA ALA A 4 20.15 5.21 11.49
C ALA A 4 20.03 3.86 10.77
N VAL A 5 18.83 3.26 10.86
CA VAL A 5 18.46 2.07 10.11
C VAL A 5 17.29 2.42 9.20
N LEU A 6 17.41 2.09 7.93
CA LEU A 6 16.37 2.29 6.94
C LEU A 6 15.73 0.95 6.59
N LEU A 7 14.41 0.86 6.76
CA LEU A 7 13.65 -0.37 6.51
C LEU A 7 12.56 -0.14 5.46
N ASP A 8 12.28 -1.16 4.65
CA ASP A 8 11.09 -1.22 3.81
C ASP A 8 9.85 -1.50 4.68
N LEU A 9 8.66 -1.19 4.20
CA LEU A 9 7.39 -1.45 4.90
C LEU A 9 6.67 -2.68 4.36
N GLY A 10 6.22 -2.65 3.11
CA GLY A 10 5.46 -3.75 2.52
C GLY A 10 6.29 -5.02 2.39
N GLY A 11 5.83 -6.11 2.98
CA GLY A 11 6.54 -7.38 2.99
C GLY A 11 7.67 -7.48 4.01
N VAL A 12 7.95 -6.42 4.77
CA VAL A 12 8.97 -6.39 5.83
C VAL A 12 8.35 -6.08 7.18
N VAL A 13 7.64 -4.97 7.30
CA VAL A 13 6.95 -4.54 8.53
C VAL A 13 5.46 -4.81 8.41
N LEU A 14 4.88 -4.52 7.25
CA LEU A 14 3.46 -4.70 6.95
C LEU A 14 3.27 -5.92 6.05
N ASP A 15 2.40 -6.83 6.48
CA ASP A 15 1.99 -7.99 5.67
C ASP A 15 0.94 -7.55 4.66
N ILE A 16 1.18 -7.82 3.38
CA ILE A 16 0.34 -7.42 2.26
C ILE A 16 -0.04 -8.63 1.40
N ASP A 17 -1.26 -8.57 0.82
CA ASP A 17 -1.75 -9.62 -0.06
C ASP A 17 -2.67 -9.04 -1.14
N PHE A 18 -2.17 -8.98 -2.39
CA PHE A 18 -2.93 -8.50 -3.54
C PHE A 18 -4.14 -9.38 -3.89
N HIS A 19 -4.16 -10.66 -3.48
CA HIS A 19 -5.34 -11.52 -3.65
C HIS A 19 -6.57 -10.93 -2.96
N ARG A 20 -6.39 -10.23 -1.85
CA ARG A 20 -7.46 -9.56 -1.12
C ARG A 20 -8.06 -8.40 -1.91
N VAL A 21 -7.23 -7.67 -2.64
CA VAL A 21 -7.66 -6.58 -3.53
C VAL A 21 -8.57 -7.15 -4.62
N PHE A 22 -8.09 -8.16 -5.32
CA PHE A 22 -8.83 -8.78 -6.43
C PHE A 22 -10.12 -9.46 -5.96
N ALA A 23 -10.10 -10.11 -4.80
CA ALA A 23 -11.30 -10.70 -4.22
C ALA A 23 -12.36 -9.64 -3.90
N SER A 24 -11.97 -8.49 -3.37
CA SER A 24 -12.87 -7.37 -3.08
C SER A 24 -13.49 -6.80 -4.36
N TRP A 25 -12.67 -6.54 -5.37
CA TRP A 25 -13.14 -6.02 -6.65
C TRP A 25 -14.05 -7.02 -7.39
N ALA A 26 -13.72 -8.31 -7.34
CA ALA A 26 -14.55 -9.36 -7.92
C ALA A 26 -15.92 -9.43 -7.26
N LYS A 27 -15.96 -9.37 -5.94
CA LYS A 27 -17.20 -9.39 -5.16
C LYS A 27 -18.11 -8.21 -5.51
N ASP A 28 -17.54 -7.02 -5.57
CA ASP A 28 -18.32 -5.79 -5.81
C ASP A 28 -18.75 -5.64 -7.27
N SER A 29 -17.98 -6.16 -8.22
CA SER A 29 -18.28 -6.06 -9.67
C SER A 29 -19.11 -7.22 -10.21
N GLY A 30 -19.12 -8.36 -9.51
CA GLY A 30 -19.71 -9.59 -10.03
C GLY A 30 -18.89 -10.28 -11.13
N VAL A 31 -17.68 -9.79 -11.40
CA VAL A 31 -16.76 -10.36 -12.40
C VAL A 31 -15.91 -11.45 -11.75
N ASP A 32 -15.56 -12.47 -12.54
CA ASP A 32 -14.68 -13.54 -12.05
C ASP A 32 -13.31 -12.96 -11.66
N LYS A 33 -12.80 -13.40 -10.53
CA LYS A 33 -11.52 -12.96 -9.97
C LYS A 33 -10.35 -13.17 -10.93
N SER A 34 -10.40 -14.18 -11.80
CA SER A 34 -9.36 -14.46 -12.79
C SER A 34 -9.09 -13.29 -13.73
N LEU A 35 -10.10 -12.45 -14.03
CA LEU A 35 -9.91 -11.26 -14.84
C LEU A 35 -8.81 -10.36 -14.28
N PHE A 36 -8.82 -10.14 -12.96
CA PHE A 36 -7.85 -9.28 -12.32
C PHE A 36 -6.45 -9.90 -12.31
N TYR A 37 -6.34 -11.20 -12.08
CA TYR A 37 -5.05 -11.91 -12.17
C TYR A 37 -4.45 -11.87 -13.55
N ASP A 38 -5.29 -11.97 -14.58
CA ASP A 38 -4.82 -12.05 -15.97
C ASP A 38 -4.50 -10.67 -16.57
N GLN A 39 -5.23 -9.63 -16.18
CA GLN A 39 -5.20 -8.33 -16.85
C GLN A 39 -4.63 -7.18 -16.00
N TRP A 40 -4.63 -7.28 -14.66
CA TRP A 40 -4.02 -6.25 -13.84
C TRP A 40 -2.50 -6.38 -13.88
N SER A 41 -1.81 -5.25 -13.99
CA SER A 41 -0.34 -5.22 -14.03
C SER A 41 0.20 -3.93 -13.41
N LEU A 42 1.50 -3.92 -13.16
CA LEU A 42 2.25 -2.74 -12.72
C LEU A 42 2.54 -1.83 -13.93
N ASP A 43 1.49 -1.33 -14.55
CA ASP A 43 1.57 -0.51 -15.76
C ASP A 43 2.03 0.93 -15.46
N ASP A 44 2.07 1.77 -16.49
CA ASP A 44 2.50 3.17 -16.33
C ASP A 44 1.56 3.97 -15.43
N ALA A 45 0.25 3.69 -15.46
CA ALA A 45 -0.71 4.36 -14.58
C ALA A 45 -0.46 4.00 -13.10
N TYR A 46 -0.14 2.74 -12.83
CA TYR A 46 0.26 2.31 -11.49
C TYR A 46 1.50 3.08 -11.01
N LYS A 47 2.53 3.15 -11.85
CA LYS A 47 3.78 3.85 -11.53
C LYS A 47 3.57 5.34 -11.31
N GLN A 48 2.73 5.98 -12.12
CA GLN A 48 2.37 7.39 -11.94
C GLN A 48 1.61 7.62 -10.63
N HIS A 49 0.77 6.69 -10.23
CA HIS A 49 0.09 6.75 -8.95
C HIS A 49 1.07 6.62 -7.77
N GLU A 50 2.09 5.77 -7.90
CA GLU A 50 3.13 5.61 -6.87
C GLU A 50 3.98 6.86 -6.65
N VAL A 51 4.19 7.68 -7.66
CA VAL A 51 4.97 8.92 -7.54
C VAL A 51 4.10 10.16 -7.32
N GLY A 52 2.80 9.99 -7.14
CA GLY A 52 1.88 11.09 -6.88
C GLY A 52 1.46 11.89 -8.11
N ALA A 53 1.84 11.46 -9.32
CA ALA A 53 1.47 12.13 -10.56
C ALA A 53 0.02 11.85 -10.98
N LEU A 54 -0.56 10.77 -10.51
CA LEU A 54 -1.93 10.36 -10.79
C LEU A 54 -2.70 10.20 -9.48
N SER A 55 -3.86 10.82 -9.35
CA SER A 55 -4.74 10.64 -8.18
C SER A 55 -5.36 9.25 -8.19
N PHE A 56 -5.89 8.81 -7.03
CA PHE A 56 -6.60 7.52 -7.01
C PHE A 56 -7.85 7.54 -7.90
N GLN A 57 -8.57 8.64 -7.96
CA GLN A 57 -9.74 8.78 -8.83
C GLN A 57 -9.36 8.59 -10.31
N GLU A 58 -8.27 9.19 -10.74
CA GLU A 58 -7.75 9.02 -12.10
C GLU A 58 -7.27 7.59 -12.35
N TYR A 59 -6.60 6.99 -11.36
CA TYR A 59 -6.13 5.61 -11.43
C TYR A 59 -7.31 4.62 -11.50
N SER A 60 -8.33 4.79 -10.67
CA SER A 60 -9.52 3.93 -10.71
C SER A 60 -10.30 4.06 -12.02
N ALA A 61 -10.35 5.26 -12.60
CA ALA A 61 -10.93 5.46 -13.92
C ALA A 61 -10.14 4.72 -15.01
N HIS A 62 -8.81 4.73 -14.93
CA HIS A 62 -7.94 3.93 -15.80
C HIS A 62 -8.22 2.42 -15.65
N LEU A 63 -8.33 1.93 -14.40
CA LEU A 63 -8.64 0.52 -14.14
C LEU A 63 -10.00 0.11 -14.74
N ALA A 64 -11.01 0.95 -14.57
CA ALA A 64 -12.33 0.70 -15.11
C ALA A 64 -12.29 0.54 -16.64
N ARG A 65 -11.54 1.39 -17.33
CA ARG A 65 -11.39 1.31 -18.79
C ARG A 65 -10.56 0.11 -19.24
N SER A 66 -9.41 -0.11 -18.59
CA SER A 66 -8.48 -1.16 -19.01
C SER A 66 -8.98 -2.57 -18.70
N LEU A 67 -9.72 -2.73 -17.61
CA LEU A 67 -10.28 -4.02 -17.17
C LEU A 67 -11.72 -4.25 -17.68
N GLY A 68 -12.38 -3.21 -18.18
CA GLY A 68 -13.78 -3.30 -18.58
C GLY A 68 -14.74 -3.54 -17.41
N VAL A 69 -14.41 -3.02 -16.23
CA VAL A 69 -15.14 -3.23 -14.96
C VAL A 69 -15.77 -1.92 -14.53
N SER A 70 -17.03 -1.96 -14.10
CA SER A 70 -17.77 -0.79 -13.62
C SER A 70 -18.21 -1.01 -12.19
N ILE A 71 -17.55 -0.34 -11.24
CA ILE A 71 -17.93 -0.26 -9.83
C ILE A 71 -17.74 1.17 -9.33
N SER A 72 -18.34 1.51 -8.19
CA SER A 72 -18.22 2.86 -7.63
C SER A 72 -16.78 3.17 -7.23
N ASP A 73 -16.43 4.46 -7.16
CA ASP A 73 -15.13 4.90 -6.66
C ASP A 73 -14.87 4.39 -5.24
N ALA A 74 -15.89 4.36 -4.39
CA ALA A 74 -15.80 3.82 -3.05
C ALA A 74 -15.44 2.32 -3.05
N CYS A 75 -16.00 1.53 -3.98
CA CYS A 75 -15.65 0.12 -4.13
C CYS A 75 -14.23 -0.08 -4.65
N TRP A 76 -13.78 0.74 -5.60
CA TRP A 76 -12.38 0.72 -6.05
C TRP A 76 -11.43 0.97 -4.89
N GLN A 77 -11.69 2.02 -4.09
CA GLN A 77 -10.83 2.39 -2.96
C GLN A 77 -10.87 1.36 -1.84
N LYS A 78 -12.04 0.84 -1.49
CA LYS A 78 -12.20 -0.21 -0.50
C LYS A 78 -11.38 -1.45 -0.87
N GLY A 79 -11.48 -1.87 -2.12
CA GLY A 79 -10.72 -3.01 -2.62
C GLY A 79 -9.22 -2.76 -2.65
N TRP A 80 -8.81 -1.57 -3.10
CA TRP A 80 -7.40 -1.18 -3.12
C TRP A 80 -6.78 -1.26 -1.72
N ASN A 81 -7.51 -0.78 -0.71
CA ASN A 81 -7.07 -0.78 0.69
C ASN A 81 -7.29 -2.13 1.40
N ALA A 82 -7.91 -3.10 0.77
CA ALA A 82 -8.00 -4.47 1.30
C ALA A 82 -6.66 -5.22 1.29
N LEU A 83 -5.61 -4.63 0.73
CA LEU A 83 -4.26 -5.15 0.64
C LEU A 83 -3.68 -5.58 1.99
N TRP A 84 -4.00 -4.87 3.06
CA TRP A 84 -3.36 -5.03 4.36
C TRP A 84 -3.88 -6.26 5.09
N VAL A 85 -2.97 -7.18 5.45
CA VAL A 85 -3.26 -8.34 6.30
C VAL A 85 -3.03 -7.99 7.76
N GLY A 86 -1.95 -7.27 8.06
CA GLY A 86 -1.56 -6.89 9.41
C GLY A 86 -0.09 -6.49 9.46
N VAL A 87 0.51 -6.64 10.63
CA VAL A 87 1.94 -6.41 10.86
C VAL A 87 2.64 -7.72 11.17
N TYR A 88 3.94 -7.80 10.87
CA TYR A 88 4.75 -8.92 11.31
C TYR A 88 5.15 -8.70 12.77
N GLY A 89 4.50 -9.41 13.69
CA GLY A 89 4.68 -9.20 15.13
C GLY A 89 6.13 -9.35 15.60
N SER A 90 6.89 -10.29 15.03
CA SER A 90 8.31 -10.47 15.35
C SER A 90 9.16 -9.27 14.93
N VAL A 91 8.81 -8.63 13.80
CA VAL A 91 9.50 -7.42 13.34
C VAL A 91 9.16 -6.24 14.24
N ILE A 92 7.90 -6.07 14.62
CA ILE A 92 7.48 -4.98 15.52
C ILE A 92 8.22 -5.09 16.88
N ALA A 93 8.34 -6.28 17.42
CA ALA A 93 9.12 -6.51 18.66
C ALA A 93 10.59 -6.11 18.49
N LEU A 94 11.18 -6.40 17.34
CA LEU A 94 12.55 -6.00 17.01
C LEU A 94 12.69 -4.49 16.87
N LEU A 95 11.72 -3.82 16.26
CA LEU A 95 11.72 -2.35 16.10
C LEU A 95 11.76 -1.66 17.47
N SER A 96 10.98 -2.16 18.42
CA SER A 96 10.97 -1.63 19.78
C SER A 96 12.35 -1.70 20.44
N GLN A 97 13.10 -2.78 20.19
CA GLN A 97 14.48 -2.91 20.71
C GLN A 97 15.46 -2.01 19.96
N LEU A 98 15.32 -1.90 18.65
CA LEU A 98 16.22 -1.11 17.80
C LEU A 98 16.13 0.39 18.09
N THR A 99 14.95 0.90 18.45
CA THR A 99 14.78 2.32 18.79
C THR A 99 15.61 2.76 20.00
N GLN A 100 16.07 1.82 20.82
CA GLN A 100 16.93 2.13 21.95
C GLN A 100 18.36 2.49 21.54
N ARG A 101 18.78 2.12 20.34
CA ARG A 101 20.15 2.28 19.84
C ARG A 101 20.27 3.03 18.55
N TYR A 102 19.20 3.06 17.76
CA TYR A 102 19.20 3.58 16.40
C TYR A 102 17.98 4.49 16.15
N THR A 103 18.17 5.47 15.31
CA THR A 103 17.04 6.18 14.69
C THR A 103 16.50 5.29 13.57
N LEU A 104 15.19 5.01 13.59
CA LEU A 104 14.56 4.19 12.57
C LEU A 104 13.87 5.07 11.55
N CYS A 105 14.13 4.80 10.28
CA CYS A 105 13.46 5.40 9.14
C CYS A 105 12.89 4.29 8.26
N ALA A 106 11.78 4.57 7.59
CA ALA A 106 11.20 3.64 6.63
C ALA A 106 11.18 4.28 5.24
N PHE A 107 11.36 3.45 4.23
CA PHE A 107 11.19 3.82 2.84
C PHE A 107 10.18 2.86 2.21
N SER A 108 9.19 3.39 1.50
CA SER A 108 8.18 2.56 0.86
C SER A 108 7.80 3.09 -0.51
N ASN A 109 7.80 2.20 -1.49
CA ASN A 109 7.11 2.41 -2.75
C ASN A 109 5.62 2.24 -2.49
N THR A 110 4.88 3.33 -2.49
CA THR A 110 3.47 3.36 -2.15
C THR A 110 2.76 4.48 -2.92
N ASN A 111 1.54 4.76 -2.55
CA ASN A 111 0.73 5.83 -3.12
C ASN A 111 -0.04 6.53 -2.01
N ALA A 112 -0.64 7.68 -2.33
CA ALA A 112 -1.35 8.48 -1.32
C ALA A 112 -2.51 7.73 -0.67
N THR A 113 -3.22 6.90 -1.43
CA THR A 113 -4.38 6.13 -0.94
C THR A 113 -3.94 5.07 0.08
N HIS A 114 -2.95 4.26 -0.27
CA HIS A 114 -2.40 3.25 0.64
C HIS A 114 -1.73 3.89 1.86
N ALA A 115 -1.00 5.00 1.66
CA ALA A 115 -0.35 5.70 2.77
C ALA A 115 -1.36 6.21 3.81
N ALA A 116 -2.45 6.82 3.38
CA ALA A 116 -3.52 7.25 4.28
C ALA A 116 -4.11 6.06 5.03
N SER A 117 -4.31 4.93 4.36
CA SER A 117 -4.86 3.71 4.95
C SER A 117 -3.91 3.10 5.99
N PHE A 118 -2.63 2.88 5.64
CA PHE A 118 -1.72 2.24 6.60
C PHE A 118 -1.35 3.16 7.77
N LYS A 119 -1.27 4.46 7.57
CA LYS A 119 -1.07 5.41 8.67
C LYS A 119 -2.24 5.39 9.66
N HIS A 120 -3.46 5.23 9.16
CA HIS A 120 -4.65 5.12 9.99
C HIS A 120 -4.70 3.79 10.77
N HIS A 121 -4.46 2.66 10.09
CA HIS A 121 -4.61 1.33 10.69
C HIS A 121 -3.42 0.91 11.55
N PHE A 122 -2.20 1.35 11.21
CA PHE A 122 -0.96 0.91 11.84
C PHE A 122 -0.15 2.07 12.43
N GLY A 123 -0.81 3.18 12.78
CA GLY A 123 -0.14 4.38 13.31
C GLY A 123 0.70 4.10 14.55
N THR A 124 0.22 3.24 15.45
CA THR A 124 0.95 2.88 16.67
C THR A 124 2.25 2.14 16.35
N GLU A 125 2.21 1.15 15.46
CA GLU A 125 3.37 0.36 15.05
C GLU A 125 4.36 1.22 14.27
N LEU A 126 3.86 2.11 13.42
CA LEU A 126 4.69 3.01 12.62
C LEU A 126 5.32 4.15 13.45
N SER A 127 4.84 4.36 14.68
CA SER A 127 5.41 5.38 15.58
C SER A 127 6.86 5.09 15.99
N HIS A 128 7.36 3.87 15.78
CA HIS A 128 8.77 3.53 15.97
C HIS A 128 9.69 4.23 14.97
N PHE A 129 9.16 4.66 13.84
CA PHE A 129 9.94 5.35 12.81
C PHE A 129 9.91 6.86 13.03
N GLU A 130 11.09 7.49 13.03
CA GLU A 130 11.21 8.94 13.09
C GLU A 130 10.72 9.57 11.78
N THR A 131 11.05 8.96 10.64
CA THR A 131 10.67 9.45 9.31
C THR A 131 10.20 8.31 8.44
N LEU A 132 9.12 8.56 7.69
CA LEU A 132 8.63 7.70 6.62
C LEU A 132 8.90 8.39 5.28
N TYR A 133 9.76 7.78 4.46
CA TYR A 133 10.01 8.24 3.09
C TYR A 133 9.10 7.47 2.14
N LEU A 134 8.08 8.13 1.63
CA LEU A 134 7.05 7.51 0.80
C LEU A 134 7.19 8.00 -0.65
N SER A 135 7.15 7.09 -1.62
CA SER A 135 7.44 7.39 -3.01
C SER A 135 6.57 8.52 -3.59
N HIS A 136 5.29 8.57 -3.22
CA HIS A 136 4.37 9.60 -3.71
C HIS A 136 4.64 11.00 -3.12
N GLU A 137 5.38 11.08 -2.02
CA GLU A 137 5.77 12.35 -1.37
C GLU A 137 7.14 12.84 -1.83
N VAL A 138 8.05 11.93 -2.15
CA VAL A 138 9.41 12.28 -2.58
C VAL A 138 9.57 12.35 -4.10
N GLY A 139 8.63 11.82 -4.83
CA GLY A 139 8.63 11.84 -6.30
C GLY A 139 9.34 10.65 -6.92
#